data_6ac5283d8f21997c384d5f7d0ec35816
#
_entry.id   6ac5283d8f21997c384d5f7d0ec35816
#
_cell.length_a   1.000
_cell.length_b   1.000
_cell.length_c   1.000
_cell.angle_alpha   90.00
_cell.angle_beta   90.00
_cell.angle_gamma   90.00
#
_symmetry.space_group_name_H-M   'P 1'
#
loop_
_entity.id
_entity.type
_entity.pdbx_description
1 polymer ?
#
loop_
_entity_poly.entity_id
_entity_poly.type
_entity_poly.pdbx_seq_one_letter_code
_entity_poly.pdbx_strand_id
1 'polypeptide(L)'
;MLKVSAPWLASLRDELNQTCFLAVWGNKGPTVVYVEASMGAVTLVTQIGSVLPLLGSSTGLVFDSFLNERETAALREQEMPLLSADQLRDVKLHIEQIRTTGVHQIQGLLMPGINAASSPLFAMGNKLVGVITVVGPGSVLNDETQNLAARRLLQTAQAISERMGGSRPSD
;
A
#
# COMPACT_ATOMS: atom_id res chain seq x y z
N MET A 1 12.36 -7.22 8.87
CA MET A 1 11.35 -6.91 7.83
C MET A 1 11.96 -6.91 6.42
N LEU A 2 12.84 -5.97 6.03
CA LEU A 2 13.35 -5.86 4.66
C LEU A 2 13.96 -7.16 4.12
N LYS A 3 14.84 -7.82 4.87
CA LYS A 3 15.43 -9.11 4.46
C LYS A 3 14.40 -10.22 4.23
N VAL A 4 13.26 -10.15 4.93
CA VAL A 4 12.16 -11.13 4.76
C VAL A 4 11.33 -10.77 3.55
N SER A 5 11.04 -9.48 3.33
CA SER A 5 10.12 -9.02 2.28
C SER A 5 10.75 -8.99 0.88
N ALA A 6 12.04 -8.68 0.77
CA ALA A 6 12.71 -8.46 -0.52
C ALA A 6 12.57 -9.64 -1.51
N PRO A 7 12.79 -10.90 -1.14
CA PRO A 7 12.61 -12.03 -2.07
C PRO A 7 11.17 -12.19 -2.56
N TRP A 8 10.20 -11.91 -1.68
CA TRP A 8 8.78 -11.96 -2.02
C TRP A 8 8.36 -10.86 -2.99
N LEU A 9 8.88 -9.65 -2.79
CA LEU A 9 8.63 -8.53 -3.69
C LEU A 9 9.27 -8.74 -5.07
N ALA A 10 10.47 -9.30 -5.12
CA ALA A 10 11.11 -9.68 -6.38
C ALA A 10 10.27 -10.71 -7.15
N SER A 11 9.79 -11.76 -6.46
CA SER A 11 8.92 -12.78 -7.06
C SER A 11 7.59 -12.18 -7.54
N LEU A 12 6.98 -11.31 -6.75
CA LEU A 12 5.73 -10.64 -7.10
C LEU A 12 5.90 -9.71 -8.31
N ARG A 13 7.01 -8.94 -8.37
CA ARG A 13 7.38 -8.13 -9.53
C ARG A 13 7.53 -8.99 -10.78
N ASP A 14 8.20 -10.13 -10.70
CA ASP A 14 8.41 -11.02 -11.84
C ASP A 14 7.10 -11.64 -12.32
N GLU A 15 6.22 -12.04 -11.40
CA GLU A 15 4.90 -12.61 -11.72
C GLU A 15 3.97 -11.59 -12.38
N LEU A 16 3.90 -10.37 -11.84
CA LEU A 16 2.98 -9.35 -12.29
C LEU A 16 3.56 -8.43 -13.38
N ASN A 17 4.87 -8.45 -13.56
CA ASN A 17 5.61 -7.48 -14.39
C ASN A 17 5.24 -6.02 -14.08
N GLN A 18 5.01 -5.72 -12.81
CA GLN A 18 4.69 -4.40 -12.28
C GLN A 18 5.67 -4.01 -11.17
N THR A 19 5.88 -2.72 -10.99
CA THR A 19 6.69 -2.21 -9.89
C THR A 19 6.06 -2.54 -8.55
N CYS A 20 6.84 -3.13 -7.65
CA CYS A 20 6.45 -3.45 -6.29
C CYS A 20 7.35 -2.69 -5.32
N PHE A 21 6.80 -2.16 -4.24
CA PHE A 21 7.59 -1.49 -3.24
C PHE A 21 7.10 -1.77 -1.82
N LEU A 22 8.00 -1.55 -0.87
CA LEU A 22 7.75 -1.58 0.57
C LEU A 22 7.84 -0.17 1.13
N ALA A 23 6.85 0.22 1.89
CA ALA A 23 6.85 1.44 2.67
C ALA A 23 6.76 1.15 4.17
N VAL A 24 7.33 2.03 4.97
CA VAL A 24 7.24 2.04 6.44
C VAL A 24 6.68 3.36 6.92
N TRP A 25 6.20 3.40 8.16
CA TRP A 25 5.82 4.65 8.79
C TRP A 25 7.06 5.39 9.26
N GLY A 26 7.38 6.48 8.61
CA GLY A 26 8.49 7.37 8.93
C GLY A 26 8.05 8.64 9.64
N ASN A 27 8.98 9.52 9.98
CA ASN A 27 8.71 10.78 10.67
C ASN A 27 7.78 11.74 9.90
N LYS A 28 7.74 11.59 8.58
CA LYS A 28 6.90 12.42 7.69
C LYS A 28 5.71 11.65 7.10
N GLY A 29 5.45 10.43 7.58
CA GLY A 29 4.39 9.57 7.08
C GLY A 29 4.88 8.37 6.28
N PRO A 30 4.04 7.80 5.41
CA PRO A 30 4.38 6.63 4.61
C PRO A 30 5.63 6.86 3.76
N THR A 31 6.71 6.14 4.04
CA THR A 31 8.01 6.34 3.39
C THR A 31 8.46 5.08 2.68
N VAL A 32 8.77 5.19 1.40
CA VAL A 32 9.27 4.08 0.58
C VAL A 32 10.69 3.73 1.00
N VAL A 33 10.93 2.46 1.35
CA VAL A 33 12.25 1.99 1.81
C VAL A 33 12.86 0.90 0.91
N TYR A 34 12.06 0.32 0.01
CA TYR A 34 12.53 -0.69 -0.93
C TYR A 34 11.68 -0.71 -2.19
N VAL A 35 12.29 -0.89 -3.35
CA VAL A 35 11.60 -0.91 -4.66
C VAL A 35 12.15 -2.05 -5.51
N GLU A 36 11.24 -2.84 -6.07
CA GLU A 36 11.47 -3.77 -7.17
C GLU A 36 10.82 -3.18 -8.43
N ALA A 37 11.63 -2.58 -9.27
CA ALA A 37 11.15 -1.94 -10.49
C ALA A 37 10.74 -2.98 -11.55
N SER A 38 9.63 -2.72 -12.25
CA SER A 38 9.26 -3.51 -13.42
C SER A 38 10.27 -3.33 -14.54
N MET A 39 10.38 -4.33 -15.42
CA MET A 39 11.22 -4.28 -16.62
C MET A 39 10.51 -3.58 -17.79
N GLY A 40 9.30 -3.06 -17.59
CA GLY A 40 8.49 -2.42 -18.61
C GLY A 40 9.01 -1.04 -19.03
N ALA A 41 8.53 -0.57 -20.21
CA ALA A 41 8.94 0.72 -20.80
C ALA A 41 8.48 1.95 -19.99
N VAL A 42 7.52 1.82 -19.09
CA VAL A 42 7.04 2.89 -18.21
C VAL A 42 7.63 2.69 -16.83
N THR A 43 8.74 3.35 -16.59
CA THR A 43 9.34 3.40 -15.24
C THR A 43 8.58 4.41 -14.41
N LEU A 44 7.74 3.93 -13.49
CA LEU A 44 7.17 4.79 -12.47
C LEU A 44 8.27 5.23 -11.50
N VAL A 45 8.36 6.54 -11.28
CA VAL A 45 9.39 7.15 -10.43
C VAL A 45 9.02 6.99 -8.95
N THR A 46 8.85 5.75 -8.51
CA THR A 46 8.81 5.45 -7.08
C THR A 46 10.24 5.26 -6.60
N GLN A 47 10.73 6.21 -5.84
CA GLN A 47 12.12 6.19 -5.34
C GLN A 47 12.15 5.86 -3.86
N ILE A 48 13.20 5.18 -3.44
CA ILE A 48 13.51 5.01 -2.00
C ILE A 48 13.67 6.39 -1.38
N GLY A 49 13.02 6.60 -0.22
CA GLY A 49 12.97 7.88 0.47
C GLY A 49 11.77 8.75 0.11
N SER A 50 10.97 8.39 -0.93
CA SER A 50 9.74 9.11 -1.25
C SER A 50 8.74 9.00 -0.09
N VAL A 51 8.13 10.12 0.27
CA VAL A 51 7.03 10.19 1.25
C VAL A 51 5.72 10.28 0.49
N LEU A 52 4.79 9.38 0.78
CA LEU A 52 3.50 9.30 0.12
C LEU A 52 2.43 10.01 0.97
N PRO A 53 1.41 10.63 0.34
CA PRO A 53 0.27 11.18 1.08
C PRO A 53 -0.44 10.10 1.90
N LEU A 54 -0.96 10.48 3.08
CA LEU A 54 -1.73 9.59 3.93
C LEU A 54 -3.10 9.27 3.31
N LEU A 55 -3.86 10.29 2.95
CA LEU A 55 -5.22 10.15 2.42
C LEU A 55 -5.25 10.14 0.88
N GLY A 56 -4.19 10.56 0.24
CA GLY A 56 -4.06 10.67 -1.22
C GLY A 56 -3.30 9.52 -1.88
N SER A 57 -3.03 8.42 -1.18
CA SER A 57 -2.39 7.23 -1.77
C SER A 57 -2.96 5.94 -1.20
N SER A 58 -2.93 4.88 -2.01
CA SER A 58 -3.32 3.53 -1.57
C SER A 58 -2.52 3.07 -0.35
N THR A 59 -1.21 3.25 -0.40
CA THR A 59 -0.28 2.94 0.70
C THR A 59 -0.63 3.71 1.97
N GLY A 60 -0.90 5.00 1.86
CA GLY A 60 -1.28 5.86 2.98
C GLY A 60 -2.59 5.42 3.64
N LEU A 61 -3.60 5.10 2.84
CA LEU A 61 -4.89 4.63 3.35
C LEU A 61 -4.77 3.30 4.11
N VAL A 62 -3.86 2.41 3.69
CA VAL A 62 -3.58 1.18 4.44
C VAL A 62 -2.92 1.49 5.77
N PHE A 63 -1.95 2.42 5.83
CA PHE A 63 -1.38 2.87 7.11
C PHE A 63 -2.45 3.47 8.02
N ASP A 64 -3.28 4.35 7.50
CA ASP A 64 -4.35 5.02 8.25
C ASP A 64 -5.42 4.05 8.78
N SER A 65 -5.59 2.90 8.11
CA SER A 65 -6.53 1.87 8.53
C SER A 65 -6.10 1.09 9.76
N PHE A 66 -4.80 0.96 10.01
CA PHE A 66 -4.26 0.08 11.05
C PHE A 66 -3.34 0.77 12.07
N LEU A 67 -2.89 2.00 11.83
CA LEU A 67 -2.17 2.79 12.82
C LEU A 67 -3.14 3.39 13.84
N ASN A 68 -2.60 3.72 15.01
CA ASN A 68 -3.34 4.46 16.02
C ASN A 68 -3.64 5.88 15.49
N GLU A 69 -4.84 6.38 15.77
CA GLU A 69 -5.26 7.74 15.36
C GLU A 69 -4.27 8.83 15.79
N ARG A 70 -3.60 8.67 16.93
CA ARG A 70 -2.59 9.64 17.40
C ARG A 70 -1.37 9.70 16.48
N GLU A 71 -1.01 8.59 15.83
CA GLU A 71 0.13 8.54 14.92
C GLU A 71 -0.18 9.24 13.59
N THR A 72 -1.44 9.19 13.15
CA THR A 72 -1.87 9.76 11.85
C THR A 72 -2.50 11.15 11.97
N ALA A 73 -2.84 11.62 13.18
CA ALA A 73 -3.59 12.85 13.43
C ALA A 73 -3.00 14.08 12.72
N ALA A 74 -1.69 14.30 12.85
CA ALA A 74 -1.04 15.48 12.27
C ALA A 74 -1.14 15.52 10.74
N LEU A 75 -1.00 14.36 10.07
CA LEU A 75 -1.16 14.27 8.62
C LEU A 75 -2.62 14.39 8.21
N ARG A 76 -3.55 13.82 8.96
CA ARG A 76 -4.98 14.01 8.71
C ARG A 76 -5.37 15.47 8.79
N GLU A 77 -4.92 16.21 9.81
CA GLU A 77 -5.17 17.65 9.95
C GLU A 77 -4.63 18.47 8.78
N GLN A 78 -3.50 18.06 8.20
CA GLN A 78 -2.91 18.71 7.04
C GLN A 78 -3.62 18.36 5.73
N GLU A 79 -4.03 17.13 5.54
CA GLU A 79 -4.54 16.62 4.27
C GLU A 79 -6.06 16.74 4.13
N MET A 80 -6.84 16.58 5.21
CA MET A 80 -8.31 16.64 5.16
C MET A 80 -8.87 17.93 4.56
N PRO A 81 -8.32 19.14 4.86
CA PRO A 81 -8.81 20.38 4.26
C PRO A 81 -8.60 20.47 2.75
N LEU A 82 -7.74 19.64 2.17
CA LEU A 82 -7.46 19.58 0.73
C LEU A 82 -8.45 18.70 -0.03
N LEU A 83 -9.31 17.95 0.69
CA LEU A 83 -10.26 17.01 0.13
C LEU A 83 -11.68 17.59 0.13
N SER A 84 -12.45 17.27 -0.92
CA SER A 84 -13.88 17.54 -0.94
C SER A 84 -14.66 16.65 0.04
N ALA A 85 -15.92 17.01 0.33
CA ALA A 85 -16.79 16.18 1.16
C ALA A 85 -17.00 14.77 0.59
N ASP A 86 -17.04 14.63 -0.74
CA ASP A 86 -17.16 13.35 -1.42
C ASP A 86 -15.90 12.51 -1.25
N GLN A 87 -14.73 13.09 -1.46
CA GLN A 87 -13.45 12.43 -1.23
C GLN A 87 -13.27 11.97 0.22
N LEU A 88 -13.72 12.77 1.20
CA LEU A 88 -13.69 12.36 2.62
C LEU A 88 -14.62 11.19 2.92
N ARG A 89 -15.78 11.12 2.25
CA ARG A 89 -16.66 9.94 2.34
C ARG A 89 -16.00 8.71 1.74
N ASP A 90 -15.37 8.85 0.58
CA ASP A 90 -14.64 7.76 -0.09
C ASP A 90 -13.48 7.24 0.79
N VAL A 91 -12.73 8.12 1.44
CA VAL A 91 -11.68 7.74 2.39
C VAL A 91 -12.23 6.85 3.51
N LYS A 92 -13.39 7.17 4.09
CA LYS A 92 -14.01 6.35 5.13
C LYS A 92 -14.39 4.96 4.62
N LEU A 93 -15.01 4.90 3.44
CA LEU A 93 -15.39 3.63 2.82
C LEU A 93 -14.16 2.77 2.50
N HIS A 94 -13.10 3.37 1.99
CA HIS A 94 -11.84 2.66 1.73
C HIS A 94 -11.23 2.10 3.01
N ILE A 95 -11.20 2.87 4.10
CA ILE A 95 -10.67 2.41 5.40
C ILE A 95 -11.46 1.20 5.92
N GLU A 96 -12.79 1.24 5.86
CA GLU A 96 -13.65 0.12 6.27
C GLU A 96 -13.39 -1.12 5.40
N GLN A 97 -13.29 -0.94 4.10
CA GLN A 97 -12.97 -2.02 3.16
C GLN A 97 -11.58 -2.62 3.43
N ILE A 98 -10.57 -1.79 3.65
CA ILE A 98 -9.20 -2.24 3.95
C ILE A 98 -9.16 -3.08 5.23
N ARG A 99 -9.83 -2.63 6.28
CA ARG A 99 -9.92 -3.37 7.56
C ARG A 99 -10.57 -4.74 7.37
N THR A 100 -11.61 -4.81 6.55
CA THR A 100 -12.33 -6.06 6.27
C THR A 100 -11.54 -7.01 5.36
N THR A 101 -10.98 -6.50 4.27
CA THR A 101 -10.36 -7.34 3.22
C THR A 101 -8.85 -7.55 3.40
N GLY A 102 -8.14 -6.59 4.03
CA GLY A 102 -6.68 -6.57 4.15
C GLY A 102 -5.96 -6.13 2.87
N VAL A 103 -6.67 -5.62 1.88
CA VAL A 103 -6.10 -5.09 0.64
C VAL A 103 -6.91 -3.91 0.14
N HIS A 104 -6.22 -2.93 -0.41
CA HIS A 104 -6.82 -1.77 -1.07
C HIS A 104 -6.47 -1.77 -2.55
N GLN A 105 -7.43 -1.43 -3.38
CA GLN A 105 -7.25 -1.21 -4.82
C GLN A 105 -7.79 0.16 -5.18
N ILE A 106 -7.05 0.93 -5.97
CA ILE A 106 -7.47 2.26 -6.40
C ILE A 106 -6.94 2.58 -7.80
N GLN A 107 -7.72 3.35 -8.55
CA GLN A 107 -7.37 3.84 -9.86
C GLN A 107 -7.17 5.35 -9.81
N GLY A 108 -5.98 5.80 -10.22
CA GLY A 108 -5.67 7.22 -10.43
C GLY A 108 -5.69 8.12 -9.19
N LEU A 109 -5.63 7.58 -7.96
CA LEU A 109 -5.74 8.39 -6.75
C LEU A 109 -4.54 9.33 -6.57
N LEU A 110 -3.33 8.78 -6.58
CA LEU A 110 -2.10 9.56 -6.39
C LEU A 110 -1.74 10.31 -7.67
N MET A 111 -1.90 9.66 -8.81
CA MET A 111 -1.56 10.20 -10.11
C MET A 111 -2.55 9.68 -11.16
N PRO A 112 -3.15 10.55 -11.98
CA PRO A 112 -4.04 10.13 -13.07
C PRO A 112 -3.38 9.10 -14.00
N GLY A 113 -4.10 8.04 -14.33
CA GLY A 113 -3.61 6.97 -15.21
C GLY A 113 -2.70 5.93 -14.54
N ILE A 114 -2.43 6.07 -13.24
CA ILE A 114 -1.64 5.13 -12.45
C ILE A 114 -2.55 4.43 -11.44
N ASN A 115 -2.58 3.11 -11.48
CA ASN A 115 -3.35 2.28 -10.57
C ASN A 115 -2.44 1.60 -9.55
N ALA A 116 -2.98 1.31 -8.38
CA ALA A 116 -2.24 0.70 -7.28
C ALA A 116 -3.09 -0.31 -6.51
N ALA A 117 -2.42 -1.29 -5.92
CA ALA A 117 -2.96 -2.15 -4.88
C ALA A 117 -1.98 -2.20 -3.71
N SER A 118 -2.48 -2.14 -2.48
CA SER A 118 -1.66 -2.09 -1.26
C SER A 118 -2.18 -3.05 -0.20
N SER A 119 -1.28 -3.67 0.57
CA SER A 119 -1.62 -4.60 1.64
C SER A 119 -0.70 -4.44 2.84
N PRO A 120 -1.22 -4.52 4.08
CA PRO A 120 -0.45 -4.33 5.31
C PRO A 120 0.45 -5.53 5.62
N LEU A 121 1.57 -5.25 6.27
CA LEU A 121 2.46 -6.24 6.88
C LEU A 121 2.40 -6.14 8.39
N PHE A 122 2.18 -7.27 9.04
CA PHE A 122 2.15 -7.36 10.50
C PHE A 122 3.32 -8.19 11.03
N ALA A 123 3.81 -7.83 12.21
CA ALA A 123 4.78 -8.59 12.96
C ALA A 123 4.18 -9.08 14.28
N MET A 124 5.00 -9.71 15.12
CA MET A 124 4.61 -10.23 16.43
C MET A 124 3.72 -9.23 17.20
N GLY A 125 2.64 -9.72 17.79
CA GLY A 125 1.64 -8.91 18.48
C GLY A 125 0.68 -8.19 17.52
N ASN A 126 0.60 -8.64 16.26
CA ASN A 126 -0.24 -8.07 15.20
C ASN A 126 0.00 -6.57 14.96
N LYS A 127 1.24 -6.14 15.21
CA LYS A 127 1.66 -4.76 15.01
C LYS A 127 1.92 -4.51 13.52
N LEU A 128 1.30 -3.46 12.97
CA LEU A 128 1.62 -2.99 11.62
C LEU A 128 3.07 -2.52 11.56
N VAL A 129 3.85 -3.06 10.63
CA VAL A 129 5.27 -2.73 10.47
C VAL A 129 5.61 -2.19 9.08
N GLY A 130 4.72 -2.32 8.13
CA GLY A 130 4.91 -1.80 6.78
C GLY A 130 3.71 -2.08 5.88
N VAL A 131 3.80 -1.59 4.67
CA VAL A 131 2.80 -1.80 3.61
C VAL A 131 3.54 -2.14 2.34
N ILE A 132 3.13 -3.19 1.66
CA ILE A 132 3.59 -3.52 0.31
C ILE A 132 2.58 -3.05 -0.72
N THR A 133 3.08 -2.54 -1.83
CA THR A 133 2.26 -1.96 -2.89
C THR A 133 2.74 -2.42 -4.26
N VAL A 134 1.79 -2.76 -5.12
CA VAL A 134 1.97 -2.93 -6.56
C VAL A 134 1.42 -1.70 -7.26
N VAL A 135 2.15 -1.16 -8.19
CA VAL A 135 1.79 0.07 -8.91
C VAL A 135 2.14 -0.05 -10.39
N GLY A 136 1.28 0.46 -11.25
CA GLY A 136 1.51 0.43 -12.69
C GLY A 136 0.54 1.30 -13.47
N PRO A 137 0.83 1.50 -14.79
CA PRO A 137 -0.10 2.20 -15.68
C PRO A 137 -1.45 1.50 -15.73
N GLY A 138 -2.55 2.27 -15.71
CA GLY A 138 -3.90 1.73 -15.81
C GLY A 138 -4.20 1.00 -17.12
N SER A 139 -3.42 1.25 -18.17
CA SER A 139 -3.48 0.50 -19.43
C SER A 139 -3.00 -0.96 -19.29
N VAL A 140 -2.16 -1.25 -18.30
CA VAL A 140 -1.62 -2.59 -18.01
C VAL A 140 -2.22 -3.15 -16.74
N LEU A 141 -2.23 -2.35 -15.66
CA LEU A 141 -2.88 -2.67 -14.40
C LEU A 141 -4.36 -2.21 -14.45
N ASN A 142 -5.12 -2.80 -15.36
CA ASN A 142 -6.56 -2.54 -15.57
C ASN A 142 -7.42 -3.32 -14.58
N ASP A 143 -8.74 -3.24 -14.67
CA ASP A 143 -9.66 -3.86 -13.72
C ASP A 143 -9.40 -5.36 -13.49
N GLU A 144 -9.15 -6.11 -14.53
CA GLU A 144 -8.93 -7.56 -14.46
C GLU A 144 -7.55 -7.88 -13.84
N THR A 145 -6.51 -7.28 -14.37
CA THR A 145 -5.12 -7.49 -13.91
C THR A 145 -4.89 -6.90 -12.52
N GLN A 146 -5.57 -5.82 -12.16
CA GLN A 146 -5.52 -5.25 -10.81
C GLN A 146 -6.16 -6.18 -9.77
N ASN A 147 -7.25 -6.87 -10.11
CA ASN A 147 -7.86 -7.87 -9.24
C ASN A 147 -6.93 -9.07 -8.99
N LEU A 148 -6.23 -9.53 -10.02
CA LEU A 148 -5.21 -10.56 -9.86
C LEU A 148 -4.05 -10.06 -8.99
N ALA A 149 -3.54 -8.87 -9.27
CA ALA A 149 -2.46 -8.25 -8.52
C ALA A 149 -2.83 -8.09 -7.03
N ALA A 150 -4.04 -7.65 -6.72
CA ALA A 150 -4.52 -7.50 -5.35
C ALA A 150 -4.58 -8.84 -4.61
N ARG A 151 -5.06 -9.91 -5.24
CA ARG A 151 -5.08 -11.25 -4.65
C ARG A 151 -3.68 -11.76 -4.36
N ARG A 152 -2.76 -11.62 -5.32
CA ARG A 152 -1.36 -12.04 -5.17
C ARG A 152 -0.63 -11.22 -4.10
N LEU A 153 -0.89 -9.92 -4.09
CA LEU A 153 -0.35 -9.02 -3.09
C LEU A 153 -0.81 -9.38 -1.67
N LEU A 154 -2.11 -9.67 -1.49
CA LEU A 154 -2.67 -10.08 -0.21
C LEU A 154 -2.04 -11.40 0.28
N GLN A 155 -1.92 -12.41 -0.60
CA GLN A 155 -1.27 -13.68 -0.27
C GLN A 155 0.20 -13.47 0.13
N THR A 156 0.92 -12.62 -0.60
CA THR A 156 2.30 -12.25 -0.31
C THR A 156 2.42 -11.55 1.04
N ALA A 157 1.54 -10.59 1.31
CA ALA A 157 1.52 -9.87 2.60
C ALA A 157 1.26 -10.80 3.78
N GLN A 158 0.33 -11.74 3.63
CA GLN A 158 0.04 -12.75 4.64
C GLN A 158 1.25 -13.64 4.91
N ALA A 159 1.88 -14.18 3.86
CA ALA A 159 3.05 -15.04 3.98
C ALA A 159 4.25 -14.32 4.63
N ILE A 160 4.49 -13.06 4.28
CA ILE A 160 5.52 -12.22 4.92
C ILE A 160 5.19 -12.00 6.40
N SER A 161 3.94 -11.65 6.72
CA SER A 161 3.48 -11.40 8.09
C SER A 161 3.63 -12.65 8.97
N GLU A 162 3.22 -13.81 8.49
CA GLU A 162 3.39 -15.10 9.19
C GLU A 162 4.86 -15.38 9.52
N ARG A 163 5.78 -15.11 8.58
CA ARG A 163 7.22 -15.24 8.82
C ARG A 163 7.75 -14.27 9.87
N MET A 164 7.08 -13.15 10.08
CA MET A 164 7.39 -12.18 11.12
C MET A 164 6.60 -12.40 12.43
N GLY A 165 5.83 -13.49 12.50
CA GLY A 165 5.05 -13.86 13.67
C GLY A 165 3.80 -12.99 13.89
N GLY A 166 3.29 -12.36 12.84
CA GLY A 166 2.11 -11.52 12.88
C GLY A 166 1.01 -11.99 11.94
N SER A 167 -0.19 -11.49 12.19
CA SER A 167 -1.35 -11.65 11.31
C SER A 167 -2.19 -10.38 11.35
N ARG A 168 -3.09 -10.23 10.39
CA ARG A 168 -4.08 -9.15 10.45
C ARG A 168 -4.93 -9.33 11.71
N PRO A 169 -5.16 -8.24 12.50
CA PRO A 169 -6.09 -8.28 13.61
C PRO A 169 -7.46 -8.80 13.13
N SER A 170 -8.05 -9.72 13.89
CA SER A 170 -9.47 -10.06 13.73
C SER A 170 -10.26 -8.97 14.47
N ASP A 171 -11.30 -8.48 13.85
CA ASP A 171 -12.25 -7.55 14.47
C ASP A 171 -12.91 -8.19 15.70
#